data_4d1ae63965605d8d4c70bd97c571f16d
#
_entry.id   4d1ae63965605d8d4c70bd97c571f16d
#
_cell.length_a   1.000
_cell.length_b   1.000
_cell.length_c   1.000
_cell.angle_alpha   90.00
_cell.angle_beta   90.00
_cell.angle_gamma   90.00
#
_symmetry.space_group_name_H-M   'P 1'
#
loop_
_entity.id
_entity.type
_entity.pdbx_description
1 polymer ?
#
loop_
_entity_poly.entity_id
_entity_poly.type
_entity_poly.pdbx_seq_one_letter_code
_entity_poly.pdbx_strand_id
1 'polypeptide(L)'
;MGQILHGSATTTEAVRRAIQNSQESLRVLAQRYSINQKTVAKWKKRTSVQDLPTGPGKPKSTVLSLEEEAVIVAFRRHTLLPLDDCLYSLQATIPHLSRSSLHRCLQRHGISRLPDVEGDKPAKKKFKRYPIGYFHIDIAEVRTEEGKLYLFVAIDRTSKFAFVQLVEKAGKMAASVFLRDLIKAVPYAIHTILTDNGIQFTNHARHKYAGVHIFDRVCAEHNIDHRLTKIKHPWTNGQVERMNRTIKEATVKRYHYNDHEQLKQHLDDFIYAYNYGRRLKTLKGLTPYECICKCWTNEPDRFKIDPIHQMPGLNT
;
A
#
# COMPACT_ATOMS: atom_id res chain seq x y z
N MET A 1 -21.44 13.98 0.44
CA MET A 1 -21.20 14.54 1.81
C MET A 1 -19.75 14.99 1.87
N GLY A 2 -19.45 16.23 2.30
CA GLY A 2 -18.08 16.75 2.40
C GLY A 2 -17.34 16.07 3.55
N GLN A 3 -16.09 15.68 3.30
CA GLN A 3 -15.24 15.01 4.27
C GLN A 3 -14.79 15.98 5.38
N ILE A 4 -14.92 15.60 6.64
CA ILE A 4 -14.39 16.34 7.79
C ILE A 4 -12.87 16.09 7.84
N LEU A 5 -12.05 17.15 7.80
CA LEU A 5 -10.59 17.05 7.69
C LEU A 5 -9.89 16.50 8.94
N HIS A 6 -10.48 16.67 10.12
CA HIS A 6 -10.02 16.04 11.38
C HIS A 6 -11.16 15.95 12.40
N GLY A 7 -10.97 15.11 13.43
CA GLY A 7 -12.03 14.75 14.38
C GLY A 7 -12.62 15.92 15.23
N SER A 8 -11.92 17.06 15.33
CA SER A 8 -12.42 18.26 15.99
C SER A 8 -13.09 19.26 15.04
N ALA A 9 -13.15 18.97 13.75
CA ALA A 9 -13.81 19.83 12.78
C ALA A 9 -15.34 19.64 12.88
N THR A 10 -16.07 20.72 13.13
CA THR A 10 -17.54 20.74 13.23
C THR A 10 -18.23 21.14 11.93
N THR A 11 -17.46 21.53 10.91
CA THR A 11 -17.96 21.97 9.61
C THR A 11 -17.19 21.35 8.46
N THR A 12 -17.91 20.93 7.41
CA THR A 12 -17.34 20.49 6.13
C THR A 12 -17.14 21.69 5.20
N GLU A 13 -16.34 21.52 4.13
CA GLU A 13 -16.18 22.58 3.10
C GLU A 13 -17.52 22.99 2.48
N ALA A 14 -18.43 22.06 2.25
CA ALA A 14 -19.75 22.34 1.71
C ALA A 14 -20.57 23.24 2.65
N VAL A 15 -20.58 22.95 3.96
CA VAL A 15 -21.26 23.78 4.97
C VAL A 15 -20.60 25.16 5.04
N ARG A 16 -19.28 25.27 5.01
CA ARG A 16 -18.56 26.54 5.05
C ARG A 16 -18.89 27.42 3.82
N ARG A 17 -18.93 26.81 2.63
CA ARG A 17 -19.29 27.49 1.38
C ARG A 17 -20.77 27.95 1.43
N ALA A 18 -21.67 27.12 1.93
CA ALA A 18 -23.07 27.49 2.11
C ALA A 18 -23.24 28.69 3.08
N ILE A 19 -22.48 28.72 4.19
CA ILE A 19 -22.45 29.83 5.13
C ILE A 19 -21.94 31.11 4.45
N GLN A 20 -20.88 31.05 3.66
CA GLN A 20 -20.30 32.21 2.96
C GLN A 20 -21.30 32.84 1.97
N ASN A 21 -21.99 31.99 1.20
CA ASN A 21 -22.90 32.42 0.15
C ASN A 21 -24.31 32.78 0.66
N SER A 22 -24.65 32.43 1.91
CA SER A 22 -25.97 32.67 2.46
C SER A 22 -26.18 34.12 2.90
N GLN A 23 -27.36 34.66 2.67
CA GLN A 23 -27.78 35.96 3.18
C GLN A 23 -28.54 35.89 4.53
N GLU A 24 -28.72 34.67 5.07
CA GLU A 24 -29.41 34.44 6.32
C GLU A 24 -28.62 34.98 7.53
N SER A 25 -29.37 35.23 8.63
CA SER A 25 -28.78 35.72 9.87
C SER A 25 -27.86 34.66 10.51
N LEU A 26 -26.88 35.09 11.31
CA LEU A 26 -25.96 34.22 12.02
C LEU A 26 -26.69 33.20 12.92
N ARG A 27 -27.84 33.63 13.51
CA ARG A 27 -28.65 32.80 14.40
C ARG A 27 -29.32 31.66 13.63
N VAL A 28 -29.90 31.94 12.48
CA VAL A 28 -30.59 30.97 11.63
C VAL A 28 -29.60 29.94 11.10
N LEU A 29 -28.43 30.38 10.61
CA LEU A 29 -27.37 29.47 10.12
C LEU A 29 -26.79 28.62 11.24
N ALA A 30 -26.60 29.19 12.44
CA ALA A 30 -26.13 28.46 13.59
C ALA A 30 -27.07 27.31 13.98
N GLN A 31 -28.38 27.58 13.96
CA GLN A 31 -29.43 26.60 14.25
C GLN A 31 -29.51 25.54 13.13
N ARG A 32 -29.52 25.96 11.86
CA ARG A 32 -29.56 25.05 10.68
C ARG A 32 -28.45 24.03 10.67
N TYR A 33 -27.22 24.45 10.95
CA TYR A 33 -26.03 23.59 10.90
C TYR A 33 -25.60 23.04 12.27
N SER A 34 -26.37 23.32 13.32
CA SER A 34 -26.08 22.89 14.71
C SER A 34 -24.67 23.31 15.18
N ILE A 35 -24.25 24.54 14.87
CA ILE A 35 -22.93 25.09 15.21
C ILE A 35 -23.08 26.44 15.97
N ASN A 36 -22.00 26.82 16.65
CA ASN A 36 -22.01 28.09 17.38
C ASN A 36 -22.05 29.29 16.43
N GLN A 37 -22.78 30.34 16.80
CA GLN A 37 -22.89 31.60 16.03
C GLN A 37 -21.49 32.23 15.77
N LYS A 38 -20.55 32.12 16.72
CA LYS A 38 -19.15 32.57 16.53
C LYS A 38 -18.48 31.84 15.38
N THR A 39 -18.78 30.54 15.21
CA THR A 39 -18.26 29.74 14.10
C THR A 39 -18.84 30.21 12.77
N VAL A 40 -20.13 30.49 12.72
CA VAL A 40 -20.79 31.07 11.52
C VAL A 40 -20.19 32.43 11.17
N ALA A 41 -20.04 33.33 12.14
CA ALA A 41 -19.43 34.66 11.94
C ALA A 41 -17.98 34.55 11.44
N LYS A 42 -17.21 33.61 11.99
CA LYS A 42 -15.85 33.30 11.51
C LYS A 42 -15.85 32.93 10.04
N TRP A 43 -16.71 32.00 9.61
CA TRP A 43 -16.75 31.53 8.22
C TRP A 43 -17.33 32.57 7.26
N LYS A 44 -18.27 33.40 7.67
CA LYS A 44 -18.77 34.53 6.86
C LYS A 44 -17.71 35.59 6.55
N LYS A 45 -16.74 35.79 7.47
CA LYS A 45 -15.66 36.76 7.30
C LYS A 45 -14.49 36.23 6.44
N ARG A 46 -14.41 34.92 6.23
CA ARG A 46 -13.28 34.30 5.49
C ARG A 46 -13.59 34.25 4.00
N THR A 47 -12.55 34.44 3.21
CA THR A 47 -12.60 34.31 1.72
C THR A 47 -12.35 32.87 1.26
N SER A 48 -11.79 32.00 2.13
CA SER A 48 -11.47 30.61 1.83
C SER A 48 -12.22 29.67 2.77
N VAL A 49 -12.67 28.52 2.25
CA VAL A 49 -13.32 27.44 3.01
C VAL A 49 -12.31 26.43 3.60
N GLN A 50 -11.05 26.51 3.20
CA GLN A 50 -10.01 25.58 3.67
C GLN A 50 -9.58 25.90 5.10
N ASP A 51 -9.15 24.88 5.82
CA ASP A 51 -8.55 25.06 7.14
C ASP A 51 -7.20 25.76 7.01
N LEU A 52 -6.95 26.72 7.91
CA LEU A 52 -5.62 27.30 8.03
C LEU A 52 -4.67 26.26 8.61
N PRO A 53 -3.37 26.29 8.22
CA PRO A 53 -2.37 25.46 8.84
C PRO A 53 -2.44 25.58 10.37
N THR A 54 -2.57 24.44 11.05
CA THR A 54 -2.54 24.38 12.52
C THR A 54 -1.08 24.40 12.97
N GLY A 55 -0.73 25.38 13.75
CA GLY A 55 0.64 25.52 14.30
C GLY A 55 1.16 26.94 14.14
N PRO A 56 2.30 27.24 14.73
CA PRO A 56 2.92 28.54 14.62
C PRO A 56 3.39 28.78 13.18
N GLY A 57 3.15 29.97 12.64
CA GLY A 57 3.56 30.37 11.29
C GLY A 57 5.08 30.31 11.09
N LYS A 58 5.84 30.46 12.17
CA LYS A 58 7.29 30.22 12.25
C LYS A 58 7.54 29.24 13.40
N PRO A 59 7.58 27.92 13.13
CA PRO A 59 7.85 26.95 14.18
C PRO A 59 9.25 27.14 14.72
N LYS A 60 9.35 27.47 16.01
CA LYS A 60 10.61 27.47 16.74
C LYS A 60 10.80 26.10 17.39
N SER A 61 12.03 25.57 17.35
CA SER A 61 12.35 24.38 18.15
C SER A 61 12.41 24.81 19.64
N THR A 62 11.67 24.10 20.47
CA THR A 62 11.78 24.24 21.93
C THR A 62 12.79 23.26 22.52
N VAL A 63 13.35 22.38 21.70
CA VAL A 63 14.24 21.29 22.13
C VAL A 63 15.71 21.60 21.88
N LEU A 64 16.01 22.37 20.83
CA LEU A 64 17.38 22.74 20.46
C LEU A 64 17.61 24.22 20.78
N SER A 65 18.76 24.55 21.38
CA SER A 65 19.22 25.94 21.56
C SER A 65 19.67 26.54 20.22
N LEU A 66 19.89 27.85 20.19
CA LEU A 66 20.41 28.54 19.01
C LEU A 66 21.82 28.08 18.64
N GLU A 67 22.65 27.85 19.70
CA GLU A 67 24.02 27.34 19.54
C GLU A 67 24.02 25.91 18.98
N GLU A 68 23.15 25.04 19.49
CA GLU A 68 23.00 23.66 18.98
C GLU A 68 22.52 23.64 17.55
N GLU A 69 21.57 24.48 17.17
CA GLU A 69 21.13 24.60 15.76
C GLU A 69 22.30 25.10 14.89
N ALA A 70 23.08 26.06 15.33
CA ALA A 70 24.26 26.56 14.62
C ALA A 70 25.30 25.44 14.39
N VAL A 71 25.58 24.64 15.41
CA VAL A 71 26.46 23.47 15.32
C VAL A 71 25.94 22.47 14.29
N ILE A 72 24.67 22.11 14.38
CA ILE A 72 24.02 21.18 13.45
C ILE A 72 24.13 21.68 11.99
N VAL A 73 23.84 22.96 11.78
CA VAL A 73 23.86 23.56 10.44
C VAL A 73 25.28 23.60 9.88
N ALA A 74 26.26 24.04 10.66
CA ALA A 74 27.65 24.05 10.29
C ALA A 74 28.15 22.63 9.96
N PHE A 75 27.90 21.68 10.84
CA PHE A 75 28.29 20.28 10.65
C PHE A 75 27.72 19.71 9.35
N ARG A 76 26.41 19.89 9.12
CA ARG A 76 25.74 19.39 7.92
C ARG A 76 26.29 20.00 6.61
N ARG A 77 26.54 21.31 6.61
CA ARG A 77 27.06 22.03 5.43
C ARG A 77 28.47 21.62 5.08
N HIS A 78 29.32 21.41 6.08
CA HIS A 78 30.71 21.04 5.85
C HIS A 78 30.91 19.55 5.57
N THR A 79 30.16 18.67 6.21
CA THR A 79 30.37 17.24 6.07
C THR A 79 29.55 16.61 4.94
N LEU A 80 28.42 17.20 4.59
CA LEU A 80 27.44 16.65 3.61
C LEU A 80 26.99 15.21 3.95
N LEU A 81 27.08 14.80 5.21
CA LEU A 81 26.70 13.46 5.65
C LEU A 81 25.17 13.25 5.59
N PRO A 82 24.67 12.03 5.33
CA PRO A 82 23.26 11.68 5.48
C PRO A 82 22.71 12.00 6.87
N LEU A 83 21.37 12.10 6.99
CA LEU A 83 20.68 12.50 8.22
C LEU A 83 21.08 11.65 9.42
N ASP A 84 21.09 10.32 9.25
CA ASP A 84 21.39 9.39 10.34
C ASP A 84 22.87 9.43 10.76
N ASP A 85 23.77 9.64 9.80
CA ASP A 85 25.20 9.80 10.08
C ASP A 85 25.48 11.12 10.83
N CYS A 86 24.78 12.21 10.46
CA CYS A 86 24.83 13.46 11.23
C CYS A 86 24.31 13.25 12.67
N LEU A 87 23.23 12.48 12.85
CA LEU A 87 22.69 12.19 14.17
C LEU A 87 23.72 11.49 15.04
N TYR A 88 24.28 10.38 14.58
CA TYR A 88 25.26 9.61 15.36
C TYR A 88 26.51 10.42 15.68
N SER A 89 27.00 11.23 14.74
CA SER A 89 28.18 12.05 14.97
C SER A 89 27.94 13.18 15.98
N LEU A 90 26.71 13.73 16.03
CA LEU A 90 26.38 14.85 16.89
C LEU A 90 25.83 14.44 18.26
N GLN A 91 25.41 13.19 18.46
CA GLN A 91 24.87 12.72 19.74
C GLN A 91 25.86 12.81 20.89
N ALA A 92 27.17 12.71 20.65
CA ALA A 92 28.20 12.88 21.66
C ALA A 92 28.26 14.33 22.20
N THR A 93 27.95 15.32 21.33
CA THR A 93 27.96 16.75 21.67
C THR A 93 26.60 17.25 22.13
N ILE A 94 25.53 16.70 21.55
CA ILE A 94 24.13 17.04 21.82
C ILE A 94 23.37 15.75 22.22
N PRO A 95 23.48 15.31 23.49
CA PRO A 95 22.96 13.99 23.91
C PRO A 95 21.43 13.80 23.71
N HIS A 96 20.67 14.88 23.81
CA HIS A 96 19.21 14.89 23.65
C HIS A 96 18.76 15.03 22.19
N LEU A 97 19.69 15.08 21.22
CA LEU A 97 19.39 15.18 19.81
C LEU A 97 18.64 13.93 19.32
N SER A 98 17.42 14.12 18.86
CA SER A 98 16.63 13.07 18.22
C SER A 98 16.64 13.22 16.70
N ARG A 99 16.37 12.11 15.99
CA ARG A 99 16.24 12.13 14.53
C ARG A 99 15.20 13.14 14.04
N SER A 100 14.10 13.29 14.78
CA SER A 100 13.01 14.21 14.44
C SER A 100 13.38 15.67 14.67
N SER A 101 14.11 15.99 15.75
CA SER A 101 14.57 17.36 16.04
C SER A 101 15.65 17.78 15.03
N LEU A 102 16.57 16.89 14.70
CA LEU A 102 17.58 17.11 13.66
C LEU A 102 16.94 17.36 12.30
N HIS A 103 16.02 16.50 11.85
CA HIS A 103 15.36 16.66 10.54
C HIS A 103 14.59 17.98 10.45
N ARG A 104 13.86 18.38 11.50
CA ARG A 104 13.13 19.65 11.54
C ARG A 104 14.07 20.86 11.53
N CYS A 105 15.20 20.77 12.24
CA CYS A 105 16.23 21.80 12.18
C CYS A 105 16.76 21.97 10.75
N LEU A 106 17.18 20.88 10.10
CA LEU A 106 17.68 20.90 8.73
C LEU A 106 16.62 21.40 7.71
N GLN A 107 15.33 21.09 7.94
CA GLN A 107 14.23 21.63 7.12
C GLN A 107 14.07 23.14 7.27
N ARG A 108 14.10 23.68 8.50
CA ARG A 108 14.02 25.14 8.75
C ARG A 108 15.12 25.90 8.04
N HIS A 109 16.31 25.32 7.97
CA HIS A 109 17.48 25.92 7.32
C HIS A 109 17.61 25.57 5.82
N GLY A 110 16.63 24.86 5.23
CA GLY A 110 16.62 24.53 3.80
C GLY A 110 17.69 23.52 3.35
N ILE A 111 18.32 22.80 4.29
CA ILE A 111 19.44 21.87 4.04
C ILE A 111 19.08 20.41 4.37
N SER A 112 17.81 20.08 4.42
CA SER A 112 17.35 18.70 4.69
C SER A 112 17.74 17.73 3.55
N ARG A 113 17.83 18.22 2.31
CA ARG A 113 18.35 17.47 1.18
C ARG A 113 19.82 17.78 0.95
N LEU A 114 20.60 16.74 0.61
CA LEU A 114 21.97 16.95 0.16
C LEU A 114 21.97 17.62 -1.21
N PRO A 115 22.95 18.48 -1.50
CA PRO A 115 23.16 18.99 -2.83
C PRO A 115 23.26 17.80 -3.82
N ASP A 116 22.66 17.95 -5.00
CA ASP A 116 22.90 17.00 -6.07
C ASP A 116 24.35 17.19 -6.54
N VAL A 117 25.22 16.26 -6.20
CA VAL A 117 26.55 16.18 -6.79
C VAL A 117 26.35 15.68 -8.22
N GLU A 118 26.64 16.52 -9.19
CA GLU A 118 26.79 16.12 -10.60
C GLU A 118 28.01 15.19 -10.67
N GLY A 119 27.76 13.90 -10.73
CA GLY A 119 28.78 12.86 -10.81
C GLY A 119 28.22 11.60 -10.19
N ASP A 120 27.95 10.58 -11.02
CA ASP A 120 27.67 9.18 -10.70
C ASP A 120 26.89 8.92 -9.39
N LYS A 121 25.65 9.34 -9.38
CA LYS A 121 24.67 8.64 -8.52
C LYS A 121 24.66 7.20 -9.01
N PRO A 122 25.04 6.20 -8.18
CA PRO A 122 24.85 4.82 -8.57
C PRO A 122 23.40 4.72 -9.00
N ALA A 123 23.18 4.42 -10.27
CA ALA A 123 21.86 4.42 -10.88
C ALA A 123 20.96 3.63 -9.94
N LYS A 124 19.93 4.24 -9.38
CA LYS A 124 18.95 3.53 -8.55
C LYS A 124 18.60 2.32 -9.38
N LYS A 125 19.05 1.11 -8.96
CA LYS A 125 18.82 -0.11 -9.70
C LYS A 125 17.33 -0.17 -9.95
N LYS A 126 16.92 0.19 -11.17
CA LYS A 126 15.52 0.12 -11.55
C LYS A 126 15.12 -1.32 -11.37
N PHE A 127 14.09 -1.57 -10.57
CA PHE A 127 13.57 -2.92 -10.42
C PHE A 127 13.36 -3.50 -11.81
N LYS A 128 13.91 -4.68 -12.02
CA LYS A 128 13.81 -5.37 -13.31
C LYS A 128 12.34 -5.45 -13.70
N ARG A 129 12.01 -5.00 -14.90
CA ARG A 129 10.67 -5.15 -15.44
C ARG A 129 10.49 -6.61 -15.86
N TYR A 130 9.37 -7.15 -15.52
CA TYR A 130 8.98 -8.49 -15.92
C TYR A 130 7.75 -8.40 -16.82
N PRO A 131 7.58 -9.29 -17.80
CA PRO A 131 6.32 -9.39 -18.52
C PRO A 131 5.18 -9.78 -17.58
N ILE A 132 3.95 -9.61 -18.02
CA ILE A 132 2.77 -10.08 -17.30
C ILE A 132 2.82 -11.61 -17.14
N GLY A 133 2.30 -12.13 -16.01
CA GLY A 133 2.36 -13.57 -15.69
C GLY A 133 3.47 -13.97 -14.72
N TYR A 134 4.07 -13.02 -14.00
CA TYR A 134 4.95 -13.28 -12.87
C TYR A 134 4.19 -13.07 -11.57
N PHE A 135 3.83 -14.14 -10.88
CA PHE A 135 3.09 -14.10 -9.63
C PHE A 135 3.96 -14.30 -8.39
N HIS A 136 3.62 -13.57 -7.34
CA HIS A 136 4.06 -13.85 -5.98
C HIS A 136 2.88 -14.47 -5.23
N ILE A 137 3.11 -15.58 -4.54
CA ILE A 137 2.09 -16.25 -3.73
C ILE A 137 2.57 -16.30 -2.28
N ASP A 138 1.64 -16.06 -1.36
CA ASP A 138 1.87 -16.11 0.08
C ASP A 138 0.61 -16.58 0.80
N ILE A 139 0.79 -17.08 2.03
CA ILE A 139 -0.32 -17.56 2.87
C ILE A 139 -0.30 -16.76 4.17
N ALA A 140 -1.45 -16.21 4.51
CA ALA A 140 -1.64 -15.48 5.75
C ALA A 140 -2.75 -16.11 6.60
N GLU A 141 -2.60 -16.06 7.91
CA GLU A 141 -3.63 -16.48 8.84
C GLU A 141 -4.62 -15.35 9.11
N VAL A 142 -5.91 -15.68 9.11
CA VAL A 142 -7.02 -14.81 9.49
C VAL A 142 -7.97 -15.58 10.42
N ARG A 143 -8.82 -14.86 11.16
CA ARG A 143 -9.77 -15.47 12.11
C ARG A 143 -11.13 -14.78 12.04
N THR A 144 -12.17 -15.58 12.23
CA THR A 144 -13.54 -15.16 12.55
C THR A 144 -13.93 -15.73 13.92
N GLU A 145 -15.16 -15.55 14.39
CA GLU A 145 -15.65 -16.21 15.61
C GLU A 145 -15.70 -17.74 15.47
N GLU A 146 -16.02 -18.25 14.28
CA GLU A 146 -16.04 -19.68 14.00
C GLU A 146 -14.65 -20.34 14.07
N GLY A 147 -13.57 -19.54 13.95
CA GLY A 147 -12.23 -20.05 14.06
C GLY A 147 -11.22 -19.47 13.08
N LYS A 148 -10.20 -20.27 12.81
CA LYS A 148 -9.05 -19.92 12.00
C LYS A 148 -9.24 -20.32 10.55
N LEU A 149 -8.87 -19.39 9.66
CA LEU A 149 -8.77 -19.63 8.22
C LEU A 149 -7.39 -19.25 7.70
N TYR A 150 -7.04 -19.78 6.55
CA TYR A 150 -5.85 -19.42 5.82
C TYR A 150 -6.21 -18.69 4.54
N LEU A 151 -5.68 -17.50 4.40
CA LEU A 151 -5.83 -16.64 3.23
C LEU A 151 -4.65 -16.88 2.29
N PHE A 152 -4.90 -17.53 1.17
CA PHE A 152 -3.97 -17.61 0.05
C PHE A 152 -4.08 -16.35 -0.79
N VAL A 153 -2.96 -15.71 -1.09
CA VAL A 153 -2.90 -14.49 -1.89
C VAL A 153 -1.88 -14.65 -3.00
N ALA A 154 -2.30 -14.41 -4.23
CA ALA A 154 -1.44 -14.29 -5.38
C ALA A 154 -1.52 -12.86 -5.94
N ILE A 155 -0.39 -12.26 -6.29
CA ILE A 155 -0.34 -10.95 -6.93
C ILE A 155 0.59 -10.98 -8.14
N ASP A 156 0.08 -10.56 -9.30
CA ASP A 156 0.91 -10.36 -10.49
C ASP A 156 1.84 -9.16 -10.29
N ARG A 157 3.13 -9.37 -10.55
CA ARG A 157 4.14 -8.35 -10.34
C ARG A 157 3.97 -7.14 -11.25
N THR A 158 3.42 -7.33 -12.43
CA THR A 158 3.30 -6.31 -13.47
C THR A 158 1.95 -5.60 -13.41
N SER A 159 0.85 -6.33 -13.57
CA SER A 159 -0.51 -5.77 -13.56
C SER A 159 -1.01 -5.42 -12.16
N LYS A 160 -0.40 -5.96 -11.08
CA LYS A 160 -0.89 -5.88 -9.71
C LYS A 160 -2.24 -6.58 -9.49
N PHE A 161 -2.68 -7.37 -10.45
CA PHE A 161 -3.88 -8.17 -10.30
C PHE A 161 -3.73 -9.13 -9.12
N ALA A 162 -4.72 -9.14 -8.24
CA ALA A 162 -4.75 -9.97 -7.05
C ALA A 162 -5.79 -11.09 -7.21
N PHE A 163 -5.40 -12.31 -6.83
CA PHE A 163 -6.28 -13.45 -6.70
C PHE A 163 -6.16 -14.01 -5.30
N VAL A 164 -7.27 -14.33 -4.64
CA VAL A 164 -7.30 -14.79 -3.26
C VAL A 164 -8.26 -15.94 -3.07
N GLN A 165 -7.99 -16.78 -2.07
CA GLN A 165 -8.91 -17.81 -1.59
C GLN A 165 -8.76 -18.00 -0.08
N LEU A 166 -9.87 -18.25 0.61
CA LEU A 166 -9.92 -18.67 1.99
C LEU A 166 -10.08 -20.18 2.08
N VAL A 167 -9.27 -20.80 2.93
CA VAL A 167 -9.33 -22.24 3.19
C VAL A 167 -9.18 -22.53 4.68
N GLU A 168 -9.82 -23.58 5.16
CA GLU A 168 -9.73 -24.00 6.57
C GLU A 168 -8.38 -24.63 6.92
N LYS A 169 -7.73 -25.29 5.96
CA LYS A 169 -6.46 -25.99 6.15
C LYS A 169 -5.47 -25.64 5.05
N ALA A 170 -4.35 -25.03 5.43
CA ALA A 170 -3.25 -24.75 4.50
C ALA A 170 -2.35 -25.99 4.36
N GLY A 171 -2.58 -26.76 3.32
CA GLY A 171 -1.79 -27.94 3.00
C GLY A 171 -1.33 -27.95 1.54
N LYS A 172 -0.51 -28.97 1.18
CA LYS A 172 0.00 -29.16 -0.18
C LYS A 172 -1.11 -29.23 -1.23
N MET A 173 -2.22 -29.93 -0.89
CA MET A 173 -3.39 -30.03 -1.78
C MET A 173 -4.08 -28.69 -1.97
N ALA A 174 -4.34 -27.95 -0.89
CA ALA A 174 -4.95 -26.63 -0.95
C ALA A 174 -4.11 -25.68 -1.82
N ALA A 175 -2.79 -25.67 -1.67
CA ALA A 175 -1.90 -24.87 -2.48
C ALA A 175 -1.94 -25.25 -3.98
N SER A 176 -2.05 -26.54 -4.30
CA SER A 176 -2.15 -27.00 -5.68
C SER A 176 -3.49 -26.69 -6.31
N VAL A 177 -4.60 -26.77 -5.56
CA VAL A 177 -5.94 -26.34 -6.02
C VAL A 177 -5.95 -24.85 -6.26
N PHE A 178 -5.46 -24.05 -5.30
CA PHE A 178 -5.31 -22.60 -5.44
C PHE A 178 -4.56 -22.22 -6.73
N LEU A 179 -3.45 -22.90 -7.02
CA LEU A 179 -2.68 -22.66 -8.24
C LEU A 179 -3.49 -22.97 -9.50
N ARG A 180 -4.22 -24.10 -9.55
CA ARG A 180 -5.08 -24.45 -10.69
C ARG A 180 -6.19 -23.43 -10.90
N ASP A 181 -6.78 -22.92 -9.83
CA ASP A 181 -7.83 -21.91 -9.90
C ASP A 181 -7.26 -20.54 -10.33
N LEU A 182 -6.09 -20.16 -9.84
CA LEU A 182 -5.36 -18.97 -10.31
C LEU A 182 -5.09 -19.05 -11.82
N ILE A 183 -4.60 -20.19 -12.32
CA ILE A 183 -4.33 -20.41 -13.75
C ILE A 183 -5.60 -20.24 -14.59
N LYS A 184 -6.75 -20.70 -14.10
CA LYS A 184 -8.04 -20.52 -14.77
C LYS A 184 -8.54 -19.08 -14.72
N ALA A 185 -8.33 -18.38 -13.59
CA ALA A 185 -8.86 -17.05 -13.35
C ALA A 185 -8.18 -15.96 -14.19
N VAL A 186 -6.93 -16.17 -14.63
CA VAL A 186 -6.22 -15.14 -15.41
C VAL A 186 -6.27 -15.40 -16.91
N PRO A 187 -6.50 -14.35 -17.75
CA PRO A 187 -6.63 -14.50 -19.20
C PRO A 187 -5.31 -14.69 -19.93
N TYR A 188 -4.18 -14.74 -19.24
CA TYR A 188 -2.84 -14.85 -19.82
C TYR A 188 -2.06 -16.03 -19.24
N ALA A 189 -0.97 -16.40 -19.93
CA ALA A 189 -0.09 -17.46 -19.46
C ALA A 189 0.74 -17.00 -18.24
N ILE A 190 0.75 -17.81 -17.18
CA ILE A 190 1.64 -17.64 -16.05
C ILE A 190 2.97 -18.30 -16.42
N HIS A 191 4.06 -17.53 -16.35
CA HIS A 191 5.39 -18.06 -16.70
C HIS A 191 6.29 -18.28 -15.47
N THR A 192 6.05 -17.55 -14.38
CA THR A 192 6.87 -17.68 -13.17
C THR A 192 6.00 -17.49 -11.92
N ILE A 193 6.22 -18.31 -10.93
CA ILE A 193 5.63 -18.18 -9.60
C ILE A 193 6.76 -18.12 -8.57
N LEU A 194 6.69 -17.16 -7.67
CA LEU A 194 7.57 -17.02 -6.52
C LEU A 194 6.78 -17.27 -5.24
N THR A 195 7.23 -18.26 -4.45
CA THR A 195 6.67 -18.56 -3.13
C THR A 195 7.75 -18.48 -2.05
N ASP A 196 7.34 -18.55 -0.79
CA ASP A 196 8.25 -18.83 0.31
C ASP A 196 8.67 -20.33 0.32
N ASN A 197 9.48 -20.71 1.31
CA ASN A 197 9.94 -22.09 1.49
C ASN A 197 8.99 -22.92 2.37
N GLY A 198 7.70 -22.54 2.46
CA GLY A 198 6.70 -23.27 3.23
C GLY A 198 6.44 -24.68 2.70
N ILE A 199 6.11 -25.61 3.61
CA ILE A 199 5.80 -27.01 3.28
C ILE A 199 4.59 -27.15 2.34
N GLN A 200 3.80 -26.13 2.18
CA GLN A 200 2.68 -26.05 1.25
C GLN A 200 3.14 -25.97 -0.20
N PHE A 201 4.32 -25.41 -0.43
CA PHE A 201 4.88 -25.13 -1.76
C PHE A 201 6.08 -26.01 -2.13
N THR A 202 6.81 -26.53 -1.12
CA THR A 202 8.01 -27.32 -1.37
C THR A 202 8.21 -28.43 -0.35
N ASN A 203 8.99 -29.44 -0.67
CA ASN A 203 9.38 -30.47 0.27
C ASN A 203 10.41 -29.94 1.27
N HIS A 204 10.29 -30.36 2.53
CA HIS A 204 11.26 -30.01 3.54
C HIS A 204 12.66 -30.57 3.17
N ALA A 205 13.71 -29.79 3.39
CA ALA A 205 15.10 -30.16 3.04
C ALA A 205 15.56 -31.51 3.66
N ARG A 206 14.91 -31.93 4.76
CA ARG A 206 15.18 -33.23 5.42
C ARG A 206 14.60 -34.43 4.67
N HIS A 207 13.64 -34.24 3.75
CA HIS A 207 13.02 -35.34 2.99
C HIS A 207 13.69 -35.51 1.63
N LYS A 208 14.98 -35.86 1.64
CA LYS A 208 15.79 -36.08 0.42
C LYS A 208 15.20 -37.13 -0.54
N TYR A 209 14.36 -38.02 -0.08
CA TYR A 209 13.72 -39.10 -0.87
C TYR A 209 12.23 -38.79 -1.17
N ALA A 210 11.73 -37.63 -0.83
CA ALA A 210 10.38 -37.23 -1.25
C ALA A 210 10.38 -37.03 -2.77
N GLY A 211 9.42 -37.62 -3.46
CA GLY A 211 9.19 -37.36 -4.89
C GLY A 211 8.89 -35.88 -5.18
N VAL A 212 8.67 -35.54 -6.42
CA VAL A 212 8.34 -34.16 -6.85
C VAL A 212 7.12 -33.64 -6.07
N HIS A 213 7.26 -32.45 -5.50
CA HIS A 213 6.17 -31.83 -4.75
C HIS A 213 4.96 -31.59 -5.66
N ILE A 214 3.73 -31.77 -5.14
CA ILE A 214 2.51 -31.67 -5.94
C ILE A 214 2.36 -30.26 -6.55
N PHE A 215 2.79 -29.20 -5.87
CA PHE A 215 2.79 -27.83 -6.39
C PHE A 215 3.73 -27.69 -7.59
N ASP A 216 4.95 -28.25 -7.50
CA ASP A 216 5.92 -28.27 -8.60
C ASP A 216 5.41 -29.07 -9.79
N ARG A 217 4.66 -30.16 -9.54
CA ARG A 217 4.04 -30.95 -10.59
C ARG A 217 3.01 -30.13 -11.37
N VAL A 218 2.13 -29.39 -10.67
CA VAL A 218 1.17 -28.47 -11.30
C VAL A 218 1.91 -27.37 -12.08
N CYS A 219 2.98 -26.82 -11.54
CA CYS A 219 3.81 -25.86 -12.27
C CYS A 219 4.39 -26.46 -13.56
N ALA A 220 4.90 -27.68 -13.51
CA ALA A 220 5.48 -28.38 -14.67
C ALA A 220 4.41 -28.70 -15.73
N GLU A 221 3.20 -29.14 -15.33
CA GLU A 221 2.05 -29.39 -16.22
C GLU A 221 1.70 -28.14 -17.06
N HIS A 222 1.94 -26.94 -16.55
CA HIS A 222 1.60 -25.66 -17.19
C HIS A 222 2.82 -24.86 -17.67
N ASN A 223 4.04 -25.45 -17.70
CA ASN A 223 5.29 -24.79 -18.07
C ASN A 223 5.61 -23.54 -17.23
N ILE A 224 5.29 -23.58 -15.94
CA ILE A 224 5.54 -22.50 -14.99
C ILE A 224 6.85 -22.74 -14.25
N ASP A 225 7.74 -21.73 -14.26
CA ASP A 225 8.98 -21.72 -13.49
C ASP A 225 8.67 -21.38 -12.02
N HIS A 226 8.70 -22.38 -11.15
CA HIS A 226 8.50 -22.20 -9.72
C HIS A 226 9.83 -21.84 -9.04
N ARG A 227 9.84 -20.68 -8.40
CA ARG A 227 10.98 -20.14 -7.66
C ARG A 227 10.67 -19.99 -6.19
N LEU A 228 11.64 -20.33 -5.36
CA LEU A 228 11.56 -20.09 -3.92
C LEU A 228 12.30 -18.80 -3.54
N THR A 229 11.79 -18.09 -2.53
CA THR A 229 12.50 -16.94 -1.97
C THR A 229 13.82 -17.37 -1.35
N LYS A 230 14.87 -16.57 -1.57
CA LYS A 230 16.16 -16.83 -0.95
C LYS A 230 16.07 -16.65 0.56
N ILE A 231 16.61 -17.59 1.31
CA ILE A 231 16.71 -17.51 2.77
C ILE A 231 17.45 -16.21 3.14
N LYS A 232 16.95 -15.46 4.13
CA LYS A 232 17.47 -14.14 4.59
C LYS A 232 17.37 -13.00 3.57
N HIS A 233 16.50 -13.09 2.55
CA HIS A 233 16.22 -12.00 1.62
C HIS A 233 14.71 -11.63 1.61
N PRO A 234 14.16 -11.07 2.71
CA PRO A 234 12.72 -10.81 2.86
C PRO A 234 12.16 -9.83 1.83
N TRP A 235 12.98 -8.92 1.29
CA TRP A 235 12.52 -7.95 0.29
C TRP A 235 12.07 -8.55 -1.04
N THR A 236 12.35 -9.82 -1.32
CA THR A 236 11.90 -10.49 -2.56
C THR A 236 10.39 -10.71 -2.58
N ASN A 237 9.74 -10.83 -1.42
CA ASN A 237 8.30 -11.09 -1.29
C ASN A 237 7.45 -9.85 -0.92
N GLY A 238 8.07 -8.67 -0.83
CA GLY A 238 7.45 -7.45 -0.32
C GLY A 238 6.19 -6.98 -1.05
N GLN A 239 5.89 -7.46 -2.26
CA GLN A 239 4.64 -7.09 -2.96
C GLN A 239 3.44 -7.86 -2.41
N VAL A 240 3.56 -9.17 -2.24
CA VAL A 240 2.47 -9.99 -1.69
C VAL A 240 2.28 -9.71 -0.20
N GLU A 241 3.35 -9.47 0.56
CA GLU A 241 3.26 -9.03 1.95
C GLU A 241 2.48 -7.72 2.10
N ARG A 242 2.73 -6.77 1.19
CA ARG A 242 1.94 -5.52 1.14
C ARG A 242 0.48 -5.78 0.80
N MET A 243 0.21 -6.69 -0.13
CA MET A 243 -1.16 -7.06 -0.48
C MET A 243 -1.87 -7.73 0.69
N ASN A 244 -1.22 -8.69 1.38
CA ASN A 244 -1.70 -9.30 2.61
C ASN A 244 -2.04 -8.25 3.68
N ARG A 245 -1.16 -7.27 3.87
CA ARG A 245 -1.42 -6.16 4.79
C ARG A 245 -2.64 -5.35 4.36
N THR A 246 -2.73 -4.98 3.09
CA THR A 246 -3.84 -4.20 2.53
C THR A 246 -5.18 -4.93 2.70
N ILE A 247 -5.22 -6.23 2.43
CA ILE A 247 -6.40 -7.07 2.65
C ILE A 247 -6.78 -7.09 4.14
N LYS A 248 -5.83 -7.41 5.03
CA LYS A 248 -6.09 -7.47 6.47
C LYS A 248 -6.54 -6.13 7.04
N GLU A 249 -6.01 -5.01 6.56
CA GLU A 249 -6.43 -3.66 6.98
C GLU A 249 -7.83 -3.30 6.48
N ALA A 250 -8.23 -3.81 5.31
CA ALA A 250 -9.57 -3.62 4.78
C ALA A 250 -10.62 -4.57 5.38
N THR A 251 -10.22 -5.70 5.94
CA THR A 251 -11.09 -6.76 6.45
C THR A 251 -10.90 -6.98 7.96
N VAL A 252 -10.23 -8.04 8.36
CA VAL A 252 -10.14 -8.57 9.75
C VAL A 252 -9.52 -7.63 10.78
N LYS A 253 -8.80 -6.59 10.39
CA LYS A 253 -8.32 -5.55 11.30
C LYS A 253 -9.35 -4.46 11.55
N ARG A 254 -10.35 -4.34 10.70
CA ARG A 254 -11.33 -3.26 10.73
C ARG A 254 -12.71 -3.71 11.14
N TYR A 255 -13.07 -4.94 10.76
CA TYR A 255 -14.38 -5.52 10.98
C TYR A 255 -14.27 -6.82 11.75
N HIS A 256 -15.29 -7.08 12.52
CA HIS A 256 -15.52 -8.35 13.20
C HIS A 256 -16.45 -9.22 12.36
N TYR A 257 -16.18 -10.51 12.27
CA TYR A 257 -16.96 -11.46 11.46
C TYR A 257 -17.42 -12.59 12.33
N ASN A 258 -18.73 -12.84 12.36
CA ASN A 258 -19.32 -13.91 13.15
C ASN A 258 -19.03 -15.27 12.52
N ASP A 259 -19.08 -15.35 11.19
CA ASP A 259 -18.88 -16.58 10.44
C ASP A 259 -17.88 -16.41 9.29
N HIS A 260 -17.48 -17.52 8.71
CA HIS A 260 -16.53 -17.57 7.61
C HIS A 260 -17.10 -17.02 6.30
N GLU A 261 -18.40 -17.17 6.09
CA GLU A 261 -19.06 -16.72 4.86
C GLU A 261 -19.12 -15.21 4.76
N GLN A 262 -19.37 -14.50 5.87
CA GLN A 262 -19.31 -13.04 5.92
C GLN A 262 -17.92 -12.51 5.54
N LEU A 263 -16.87 -13.13 6.07
CA LEU A 263 -15.49 -12.74 5.72
C LEU A 263 -15.21 -13.00 4.24
N LYS A 264 -15.67 -14.15 3.73
CA LYS A 264 -15.48 -14.54 2.33
C LYS A 264 -16.16 -13.56 1.39
N GLN A 265 -17.45 -13.26 1.62
CA GLN A 265 -18.20 -12.32 0.81
C GLN A 265 -17.54 -10.94 0.79
N HIS A 266 -17.16 -10.41 1.96
CA HIS A 266 -16.49 -9.12 2.04
C HIS A 266 -15.12 -9.13 1.34
N LEU A 267 -14.39 -10.24 1.44
CA LEU A 267 -13.10 -10.40 0.76
C LEU A 267 -13.27 -10.41 -0.76
N ASP A 268 -14.28 -11.12 -1.27
CA ASP A 268 -14.60 -11.19 -2.70
C ASP A 268 -14.97 -9.80 -3.24
N ASP A 269 -15.84 -9.06 -2.53
CA ASP A 269 -16.21 -7.69 -2.85
C ASP A 269 -14.98 -6.74 -2.86
N PHE A 270 -14.12 -6.88 -1.83
CA PHE A 270 -12.90 -6.07 -1.74
C PHE A 270 -11.94 -6.35 -2.90
N ILE A 271 -11.70 -7.61 -3.24
CA ILE A 271 -10.79 -8.01 -4.33
C ILE A 271 -11.36 -7.60 -5.69
N TYR A 272 -12.67 -7.72 -5.85
CA TYR A 272 -13.35 -7.22 -7.04
C TYR A 272 -13.14 -5.70 -7.20
N ALA A 273 -13.44 -4.93 -6.16
CA ALA A 273 -13.22 -3.48 -6.15
C ALA A 273 -11.75 -3.10 -6.34
N TYR A 274 -10.81 -3.89 -5.79
CA TYR A 274 -9.37 -3.68 -5.98
C TYR A 274 -8.95 -3.90 -7.44
N ASN A 275 -9.37 -5.00 -8.05
CA ASN A 275 -8.93 -5.36 -9.40
C ASN A 275 -9.57 -4.49 -10.48
N TYR A 276 -10.85 -4.15 -10.34
CA TYR A 276 -11.62 -3.49 -11.39
C TYR A 276 -11.88 -1.99 -11.12
N GLY A 277 -11.88 -1.55 -9.87
CA GLY A 277 -12.24 -0.18 -9.49
C GLY A 277 -11.08 0.68 -9.00
N ARG A 278 -10.09 0.09 -8.29
CA ARG A 278 -9.04 0.85 -7.64
C ARG A 278 -7.93 1.26 -8.60
N ARG A 279 -7.79 2.56 -8.83
CA ARG A 279 -6.70 3.13 -9.63
C ARG A 279 -5.39 3.19 -8.85
N LEU A 280 -4.32 2.63 -9.42
CA LEU A 280 -3.03 2.52 -8.76
C LEU A 280 -2.00 3.50 -9.35
N LYS A 281 -1.33 4.27 -8.48
CA LYS A 281 -0.24 5.17 -8.88
C LYS A 281 0.89 4.42 -9.60
N THR A 282 1.20 3.20 -9.15
CA THR A 282 2.24 2.34 -9.76
C THR A 282 1.91 1.92 -11.19
N LEU A 283 0.62 1.91 -11.54
CA LEU A 283 0.10 1.62 -12.87
C LEU A 283 -0.27 2.90 -13.65
N LYS A 284 0.23 4.07 -13.19
CA LYS A 284 -0.05 5.39 -13.80
C LYS A 284 -1.55 5.73 -13.86
N GLY A 285 -2.31 5.34 -12.84
CA GLY A 285 -3.73 5.61 -12.73
C GLY A 285 -4.65 4.56 -13.38
N LEU A 286 -4.11 3.47 -13.89
CA LEU A 286 -4.90 2.32 -14.34
C LEU A 286 -5.30 1.45 -13.15
N THR A 287 -6.43 0.74 -13.30
CA THR A 287 -6.76 -0.39 -12.43
C THR A 287 -5.90 -1.61 -12.81
N PRO A 288 -5.76 -2.62 -11.93
CA PRO A 288 -5.09 -3.86 -12.28
C PRO A 288 -5.62 -4.50 -13.56
N TYR A 289 -6.95 -4.51 -13.75
CA TYR A 289 -7.54 -5.11 -14.94
C TYR A 289 -7.37 -4.26 -16.21
N GLU A 290 -7.51 -2.93 -16.13
CA GLU A 290 -7.16 -2.03 -17.24
C GLU A 290 -5.69 -2.20 -17.68
N CYS A 291 -4.80 -2.50 -16.72
CA CYS A 291 -3.41 -2.81 -17.03
C CYS A 291 -3.27 -4.13 -17.79
N ILE A 292 -4.06 -5.16 -17.45
CA ILE A 292 -4.12 -6.43 -18.18
C ILE A 292 -4.56 -6.18 -19.64
N CYS A 293 -5.65 -5.44 -19.85
CA CYS A 293 -6.13 -5.09 -21.20
C CYS A 293 -5.06 -4.34 -22.00
N LYS A 294 -4.37 -3.40 -21.38
CA LYS A 294 -3.25 -2.68 -22.02
C LYS A 294 -2.08 -3.61 -22.37
N CYS A 295 -1.77 -4.57 -21.51
CA CYS A 295 -0.73 -5.57 -21.81
C CYS A 295 -1.15 -6.45 -23.00
N TRP A 296 -2.42 -6.84 -23.09
CA TRP A 296 -2.94 -7.60 -24.24
C TRP A 296 -2.80 -6.84 -25.55
N THR A 297 -3.12 -5.55 -25.57
CA THR A 297 -2.93 -4.71 -26.77
C THR A 297 -1.48 -4.70 -27.28
N ASN A 298 -0.50 -4.78 -26.35
CA ASN A 298 0.93 -4.72 -26.71
C ASN A 298 1.54 -6.10 -26.99
N GLU A 299 1.08 -7.16 -26.31
CA GLU A 299 1.66 -8.52 -26.34
C GLU A 299 0.52 -9.58 -26.33
N PRO A 300 -0.32 -9.64 -27.37
CA PRO A 300 -1.48 -10.55 -27.39
C PRO A 300 -1.09 -12.04 -27.33
N ASP A 301 0.08 -12.40 -27.83
CA ASP A 301 0.58 -13.80 -27.84
C ASP A 301 0.78 -14.40 -26.44
N ARG A 302 0.82 -13.56 -25.40
CA ARG A 302 0.88 -14.03 -24.02
C ARG A 302 -0.45 -14.41 -23.42
N PHE A 303 -1.54 -14.12 -24.12
CA PHE A 303 -2.90 -14.29 -23.63
C PHE A 303 -3.54 -15.55 -24.22
N LYS A 304 -4.37 -16.19 -23.39
CA LYS A 304 -5.17 -17.36 -23.79
C LYS A 304 -6.47 -16.93 -24.46
N ILE A 305 -7.00 -15.79 -24.03
CA ILE A 305 -8.27 -15.20 -24.47
C ILE A 305 -8.16 -13.67 -24.41
N ASP A 306 -9.01 -13.01 -25.20
CA ASP A 306 -9.14 -11.56 -25.16
C ASP A 306 -9.74 -11.11 -23.79
N PRO A 307 -8.99 -10.34 -22.98
CA PRO A 307 -9.48 -9.91 -21.68
C PRO A 307 -10.60 -8.86 -21.77
N ILE A 308 -10.79 -8.19 -22.89
CA ILE A 308 -11.82 -7.15 -23.05
C ILE A 308 -13.20 -7.76 -22.92
N HIS A 309 -13.41 -8.96 -23.42
CA HIS A 309 -14.69 -9.68 -23.31
C HIS A 309 -15.01 -10.20 -21.90
N GLN A 310 -14.08 -10.10 -20.97
CA GLN A 310 -14.27 -10.53 -19.58
C GLN A 310 -14.49 -9.35 -18.62
N MET A 311 -14.57 -8.12 -19.11
CA MET A 311 -14.84 -6.96 -18.23
C MET A 311 -16.29 -7.01 -17.74
N PRO A 312 -16.52 -7.05 -16.40
CA PRO A 312 -17.87 -6.95 -15.85
C PRO A 312 -18.51 -5.63 -16.29
N GLY A 313 -19.72 -5.68 -16.82
CA GLY A 313 -20.50 -4.50 -17.18
C GLY A 313 -20.36 -4.02 -18.64
N LEU A 314 -19.53 -4.64 -19.48
CA LEU A 314 -19.48 -4.33 -20.92
C LEU A 314 -20.45 -5.20 -21.77
N ASN A 315 -21.08 -6.18 -21.17
CA ASN A 315 -22.00 -7.12 -21.82
C ASN A 315 -23.47 -6.95 -21.35
N THR A 316 -23.88 -5.73 -20.98
CA THR A 316 -25.29 -5.40 -20.76
C THR A 316 -25.82 -4.55 -21.88
#